data_da83045709e32e05cb421d767b0ca2e5
#
_entry.id   da83045709e32e05cb421d767b0ca2e5
#
_cell.length_a   1.000
_cell.length_b   1.000
_cell.length_c   1.000
_cell.angle_alpha   90.00
_cell.angle_beta   90.00
_cell.angle_gamma   90.00
#
_symmetry.space_group_name_H-M   'P 1'
#
loop_
_entity.id
_entity.type
_entity.pdbx_description
1 polymer ?
#
loop_
_entity_poly.entity_id
_entity_poly.type
_entity_poly.pdbx_seq_one_letter_code
_entity_poly.pdbx_strand_id
1 'polypeptide(L)'
;MRRKRFLTLTALPIALWLFFSGGAASNATTALPPQVKETLETVPLSGFADLVTRVKPAVVNISTKSRARAVPNGRTALDPRSTSPRLPGGPLEMDNFLRRFFDSKPIHPRNRARRSLGSGFLIDAEGLIVTNRHVIEDASEITVVLDDGRSFPAVLQGEDDKTDLALLKINAVNDQPFPYVRFGDSTLARVGDWVLAIGNPFGLGGTTTSGIISARGRNINSGPYDDYIQVDASINRGNSGGPLFNTKGEVIGVNTAIFSPNGGNVGIGFAIPANVVTEIVAHLESHGEVRRAWLGIQIQSVTPAIAESFNHTETGGVLVSAVNPSGPAARAGIEIGDIIISFNDIDTRRPRQLQHQVIRTPLGIEVGLVVWRETQKIRLTTTVTLMPTDMNMAATVPTLTEKLERWGIELAAIDDDARRQHQIDASTKGVLIQHVATNSPGERKGLKAGDVIVRIGRTVVTTPGDVINQIARARDTGQRAMVFLILRQHATRFVPFNLT
;
A
#
# COMPACT_ATOMS: atom_id res chain seq x y z
N MET A 1 -68.19 37.24 -1.18
CA MET A 1 -69.41 36.47 -1.55
C MET A 1 -69.14 34.99 -1.53
N ARG A 2 -69.96 34.23 -0.77
CA ARG A 2 -70.32 32.79 -0.88
C ARG A 2 -69.15 31.77 -0.75
N ARG A 3 -69.24 30.71 -0.02
CA ARG A 3 -70.12 30.18 1.09
C ARG A 3 -69.40 28.91 1.61
N LYS A 4 -69.35 28.77 2.90
CA LYS A 4 -69.00 27.54 3.64
C LYS A 4 -70.00 26.41 3.29
N ARG A 5 -69.51 25.17 3.24
CA ARG A 5 -70.29 24.00 3.56
C ARG A 5 -69.49 23.01 4.41
N PHE A 6 -70.00 22.87 5.64
CA PHE A 6 -69.72 21.74 6.55
C PHE A 6 -70.45 20.51 6.02
N LEU A 7 -69.88 19.37 6.18
CA LEU A 7 -70.64 18.10 6.23
C LEU A 7 -70.11 17.26 7.38
N THR A 8 -71.13 16.91 8.21
CA THR A 8 -71.04 16.17 9.48
C THR A 8 -71.02 14.66 9.29
N LEU A 9 -70.32 14.02 10.20
CA LEU A 9 -70.27 12.61 10.57
C LEU A 9 -71.62 11.85 10.49
N THR A 10 -71.49 10.55 10.24
CA THR A 10 -72.27 9.51 10.88
C THR A 10 -71.43 8.27 11.18
N ALA A 11 -71.40 7.90 12.44
CA ALA A 11 -70.81 6.67 12.94
C ALA A 11 -71.79 5.51 12.78
N LEU A 12 -71.36 4.34 12.43
CA LEU A 12 -72.10 3.07 12.54
C LEU A 12 -71.21 2.05 13.29
N PRO A 13 -71.78 1.33 14.25
CA PRO A 13 -71.10 0.27 14.99
C PRO A 13 -71.18 -1.05 14.22
N ILE A 14 -70.11 -1.76 14.09
CA ILE A 14 -70.08 -3.15 13.59
C ILE A 14 -69.77 -4.09 14.74
N ALA A 15 -70.62 -5.07 14.86
CA ALA A 15 -70.69 -6.06 15.92
C ALA A 15 -69.49 -7.04 15.94
N LEU A 16 -69.25 -7.43 17.18
CA LEU A 16 -68.36 -8.48 17.64
C LEU A 16 -68.80 -9.86 17.12
N TRP A 17 -67.89 -10.58 16.44
CA TRP A 17 -68.01 -12.02 16.26
C TRP A 17 -66.77 -12.71 16.83
N LEU A 18 -67.01 -13.41 17.97
CA LEU A 18 -66.03 -14.31 18.58
C LEU A 18 -66.05 -15.65 17.82
N PHE A 19 -64.94 -16.02 17.25
CA PHE A 19 -64.63 -17.41 16.94
C PHE A 19 -63.42 -17.88 17.78
N PHE A 20 -63.72 -18.75 18.74
CA PHE A 20 -62.68 -19.55 19.41
C PHE A 20 -62.19 -20.63 18.47
N SER A 21 -60.93 -20.60 18.09
CA SER A 21 -60.20 -21.79 17.63
C SER A 21 -58.83 -21.80 18.32
N GLY A 22 -58.66 -22.82 19.15
CA GLY A 22 -57.42 -23.06 19.87
C GLY A 22 -56.27 -23.36 18.92
N GLY A 23 -55.22 -22.55 19.03
CA GLY A 23 -53.94 -22.74 18.37
C GLY A 23 -52.84 -22.50 19.39
N ALA A 24 -51.98 -23.48 19.57
CA ALA A 24 -50.87 -23.45 20.52
C ALA A 24 -50.02 -22.19 20.38
N ALA A 25 -49.85 -21.46 21.46
CA ALA A 25 -48.97 -20.32 21.55
C ALA A 25 -47.50 -20.84 21.51
N SER A 26 -46.86 -20.67 20.37
CA SER A 26 -45.39 -20.75 20.25
C SER A 26 -44.81 -19.51 20.93
N ASN A 27 -44.19 -19.69 22.09
CA ASN A 27 -43.41 -18.67 22.75
C ASN A 27 -42.12 -18.41 21.92
N ALA A 28 -42.23 -17.57 20.89
CA ALA A 28 -41.05 -16.96 20.27
C ALA A 28 -40.52 -15.90 21.24
N THR A 29 -39.54 -16.27 22.06
CA THR A 29 -38.78 -15.33 22.86
C THR A 29 -37.97 -14.48 21.87
N THR A 30 -38.47 -13.27 21.59
CA THR A 30 -37.73 -12.26 20.84
C THR A 30 -36.53 -11.88 21.69
N ALA A 31 -35.33 -12.42 21.35
CA ALA A 31 -34.08 -12.01 21.97
C ALA A 31 -33.88 -10.53 21.68
N LEU A 32 -33.87 -9.71 22.73
CA LEU A 32 -33.45 -8.31 22.64
C LEU A 32 -32.02 -8.24 22.10
N PRO A 33 -31.72 -7.28 21.21
CA PRO A 33 -30.35 -7.10 20.75
C PRO A 33 -29.42 -6.85 21.94
N PRO A 34 -28.17 -7.32 21.88
CA PRO A 34 -27.20 -7.17 22.97
C PRO A 34 -27.05 -5.68 23.31
N GLN A 35 -27.45 -5.33 24.54
CA GLN A 35 -27.23 -3.98 25.06
C GLN A 35 -25.72 -3.73 25.09
N VAL A 36 -25.28 -2.63 24.46
CA VAL A 36 -23.90 -2.12 24.59
C VAL A 36 -23.70 -1.80 26.08
N LYS A 37 -22.88 -2.59 26.78
CA LYS A 37 -22.54 -2.32 28.18
C LYS A 37 -21.84 -0.97 28.25
N GLU A 38 -22.49 0.00 28.85
CA GLU A 38 -21.90 1.27 29.25
C GLU A 38 -20.81 1.05 30.31
N THR A 39 -19.57 0.95 29.89
CA THR A 39 -18.42 1.37 30.67
C THR A 39 -17.75 2.50 29.89
N LEU A 40 -18.41 3.66 29.88
CA LEU A 40 -17.77 4.89 29.45
C LEU A 40 -16.78 5.27 30.54
N GLU A 41 -15.49 4.89 30.40
CA GLU A 41 -14.41 5.59 31.08
C GLU A 41 -14.51 7.06 30.64
N THR A 42 -14.76 7.96 31.57
CA THR A 42 -14.85 9.39 31.34
C THR A 42 -13.53 9.86 30.73
N VAL A 43 -13.54 10.20 29.44
CA VAL A 43 -12.43 10.91 28.81
C VAL A 43 -12.24 12.20 29.60
N PRO A 44 -11.04 12.50 30.17
CA PRO A 44 -10.86 13.73 30.90
C PRO A 44 -11.17 14.92 29.98
N LEU A 45 -12.04 15.82 30.42
CA LEU A 45 -12.35 17.08 29.73
C LEU A 45 -11.16 18.07 29.71
N SER A 46 -10.06 17.74 30.40
CA SER A 46 -8.80 18.48 30.30
C SER A 46 -8.20 18.20 28.91
N GLY A 47 -8.03 19.26 28.10
CA GLY A 47 -7.41 19.15 26.77
C GLY A 47 -6.00 18.55 26.80
N PHE A 48 -5.35 18.50 25.66
CA PHE A 48 -4.01 17.89 25.49
C PHE A 48 -2.85 18.83 25.82
N ALA A 49 -3.07 20.01 26.43
CA ALA A 49 -2.06 21.04 26.63
C ALA A 49 -0.84 20.53 27.42
N ASP A 50 -1.07 19.83 28.53
CA ASP A 50 0.02 19.27 29.37
C ASP A 50 0.81 18.20 28.63
N LEU A 51 0.13 17.36 27.86
CA LEU A 51 0.77 16.35 27.04
C LEU A 51 1.65 17.01 25.96
N VAL A 52 1.11 17.97 25.24
CA VAL A 52 1.85 18.72 24.20
C VAL A 52 3.09 19.39 24.80
N THR A 53 2.95 20.08 25.93
CA THR A 53 4.08 20.73 26.61
C THR A 53 5.20 19.76 26.94
N ARG A 54 4.85 18.53 27.33
CA ARG A 54 5.83 17.49 27.71
C ARG A 54 6.56 16.90 26.51
N VAL A 55 5.86 16.64 25.36
CA VAL A 55 6.45 15.90 24.23
C VAL A 55 7.01 16.82 23.14
N LYS A 56 6.52 18.04 23.02
CA LYS A 56 6.90 19.01 21.99
C LYS A 56 8.40 19.33 21.94
N PRO A 57 9.16 19.43 23.05
CA PRO A 57 10.60 19.71 23.00
C PRO A 57 11.40 18.67 22.19
N ALA A 58 10.91 17.42 22.06
CA ALA A 58 11.56 16.39 21.27
C ALA A 58 11.19 16.44 19.77
N VAL A 59 10.23 17.29 19.37
CA VAL A 59 9.82 17.41 17.96
C VAL A 59 10.61 18.51 17.29
N VAL A 60 11.26 18.18 16.18
CA VAL A 60 12.22 19.06 15.51
C VAL A 60 11.74 19.48 14.12
N ASN A 61 12.22 20.65 13.67
CA ASN A 61 12.14 21.03 12.27
C ASN A 61 13.35 20.47 11.51
N ILE A 62 13.12 19.98 10.31
CA ILE A 62 14.16 19.54 9.39
C ILE A 62 14.14 20.43 8.17
N SER A 63 15.24 21.14 7.94
CA SER A 63 15.47 22.01 6.78
C SER A 63 16.60 21.43 5.94
N THR A 64 16.36 21.28 4.64
CA THR A 64 17.35 20.76 3.70
C THR A 64 17.70 21.79 2.65
N LYS A 65 18.95 21.74 2.16
CA LYS A 65 19.38 22.44 0.95
C LYS A 65 19.75 21.39 -0.10
N SER A 66 19.19 21.45 -1.30
CA SER A 66 19.58 20.60 -2.42
C SER A 66 20.56 21.29 -3.35
N ARG A 67 21.50 20.54 -3.94
CA ARG A 67 22.35 21.05 -5.00
C ARG A 67 21.51 21.41 -6.23
N ALA A 68 21.69 22.61 -6.77
CA ALA A 68 21.10 22.97 -8.05
C ALA A 68 21.63 21.99 -9.12
N ARG A 69 20.77 21.10 -9.62
CA ARG A 69 21.11 20.22 -10.73
C ARG A 69 21.29 21.09 -11.97
N ALA A 70 22.50 21.21 -12.48
CA ALA A 70 22.77 21.86 -13.76
C ALA A 70 21.98 21.11 -14.83
N VAL A 71 20.93 21.73 -15.37
CA VAL A 71 20.21 21.20 -16.53
C VAL A 71 21.16 21.36 -17.71
N PRO A 72 21.57 20.28 -18.43
CA PRO A 72 22.31 20.42 -19.67
C PRO A 72 21.46 21.25 -20.64
N ASN A 73 22.01 22.37 -21.09
CA ASN A 73 21.40 23.21 -22.12
C ASN A 73 21.12 22.35 -23.36
N GLY A 74 19.88 22.09 -23.66
CA GLY A 74 19.50 21.46 -24.91
C GLY A 74 18.26 20.57 -24.84
N ARG A 75 17.11 21.10 -24.40
CA ARG A 75 15.80 20.65 -24.94
C ARG A 75 14.77 21.76 -24.77
N THR A 76 14.32 22.23 -25.90
CA THR A 76 13.28 23.19 -26.18
C THR A 76 11.94 22.86 -25.51
N ALA A 77 11.24 23.93 -25.20
CA ALA A 77 9.86 24.07 -24.77
C ALA A 77 8.94 22.84 -24.95
N LEU A 78 8.34 22.46 -23.84
CA LEU A 78 7.20 21.55 -23.81
C LEU A 78 6.03 22.15 -24.59
N ASP A 79 5.51 21.40 -25.54
CA ASP A 79 4.28 21.67 -26.31
C ASP A 79 3.10 21.88 -25.34
N PRO A 80 2.39 23.02 -25.38
CA PRO A 80 1.25 23.30 -24.51
C PRO A 80 0.01 22.45 -24.77
N ARG A 81 0.05 21.49 -25.70
CA ARG A 81 -1.13 20.74 -26.17
C ARG A 81 -1.32 19.36 -25.55
N SER A 82 -0.50 18.92 -24.60
CA SER A 82 -0.66 17.61 -23.94
C SER A 82 -1.42 17.68 -22.62
N THR A 83 -2.53 18.42 -22.56
CA THR A 83 -3.48 18.36 -21.43
C THR A 83 -4.60 17.38 -21.78
N SER A 84 -4.34 16.09 -21.70
CA SER A 84 -5.41 15.11 -21.61
C SER A 84 -5.82 14.94 -20.14
N PRO A 85 -7.12 15.06 -19.80
CA PRO A 85 -7.60 14.80 -18.45
C PRO A 85 -7.45 13.29 -18.17
N ARG A 86 -6.53 12.91 -17.27
CA ARG A 86 -6.45 11.53 -16.77
C ARG A 86 -7.53 11.32 -15.71
N LEU A 87 -8.44 10.39 -16.01
CA LEU A 87 -9.44 9.87 -15.10
C LEU A 87 -8.81 9.32 -13.79
N PRO A 88 -9.47 9.51 -12.62
CA PRO A 88 -8.99 8.97 -11.34
C PRO A 88 -9.23 7.45 -11.30
N GLY A 89 -8.19 6.64 -11.08
CA GLY A 89 -8.35 5.20 -10.88
C GLY A 89 -7.16 4.30 -11.15
N GLY A 90 -5.95 4.84 -11.42
CA GLY A 90 -4.73 4.03 -11.49
C GLY A 90 -4.03 3.92 -10.13
N PRO A 91 -3.16 2.91 -9.90
CA PRO A 91 -2.39 2.83 -8.68
C PRO A 91 -1.56 4.10 -8.52
N LEU A 92 -1.76 4.80 -7.40
CA LEU A 92 -0.99 5.98 -7.01
C LEU A 92 0.39 5.48 -6.58
N GLU A 93 1.38 5.57 -7.46
CA GLU A 93 2.75 5.43 -7.03
C GLU A 93 3.03 6.53 -5.99
N MET A 94 3.51 6.17 -4.81
CA MET A 94 3.82 7.08 -3.71
C MET A 94 4.69 8.26 -4.19
N ASP A 95 5.67 7.99 -5.03
CA ASP A 95 6.56 8.99 -5.60
C ASP A 95 5.80 10.05 -6.43
N ASN A 96 4.82 9.64 -7.25
CA ASN A 96 3.95 10.56 -7.99
C ASN A 96 2.99 11.32 -7.08
N PHE A 97 2.53 10.68 -6.00
CA PHE A 97 1.67 11.29 -5.01
C PHE A 97 2.44 12.32 -4.17
N LEU A 98 3.60 11.92 -3.62
CA LEU A 98 4.48 12.79 -2.84
C LEU A 98 5.00 13.96 -3.69
N ARG A 99 5.39 13.73 -4.94
CA ARG A 99 5.74 14.81 -5.87
C ARG A 99 4.60 15.79 -6.11
N ARG A 100 3.37 15.34 -6.27
CA ARG A 100 2.20 16.24 -6.41
C ARG A 100 1.89 16.99 -5.12
N PHE A 101 2.12 16.35 -3.98
CA PHE A 101 1.88 16.97 -2.67
C PHE A 101 2.95 18.02 -2.32
N PHE A 102 4.22 17.75 -2.67
CA PHE A 102 5.34 18.63 -2.36
C PHE A 102 5.74 19.57 -3.51
N ASP A 103 5.51 19.19 -4.78
CA ASP A 103 5.79 20.02 -5.97
C ASP A 103 4.62 20.95 -6.32
N SER A 104 4.35 21.95 -5.51
CA SER A 104 3.62 23.14 -5.99
C SER A 104 4.60 23.93 -6.84
N LYS A 105 4.57 23.79 -8.17
CA LYS A 105 5.37 24.57 -9.09
C LYS A 105 5.09 26.05 -8.93
N PRO A 106 6.06 26.90 -8.53
CA PRO A 106 6.02 28.30 -8.89
C PRO A 106 6.39 28.43 -10.38
N ILE A 107 5.63 29.19 -11.12
CA ILE A 107 5.73 29.42 -12.57
C ILE A 107 6.94 30.33 -12.91
N HIS A 108 8.09 30.14 -12.32
CA HIS A 108 9.31 30.83 -12.75
C HIS A 108 10.56 29.98 -12.62
N PRO A 109 11.29 29.75 -13.72
CA PRO A 109 12.59 29.07 -13.70
C PRO A 109 13.66 30.08 -13.23
N ARG A 110 13.90 30.18 -11.95
CA ARG A 110 15.10 30.81 -11.41
C ARG A 110 15.84 29.84 -10.52
N ASN A 111 17.12 29.67 -10.80
CA ASN A 111 18.14 28.86 -10.19
C ASN A 111 18.28 29.16 -8.67
N ARG A 112 17.30 28.75 -7.85
CA ARG A 112 17.36 28.85 -6.39
C ARG A 112 17.42 27.44 -5.80
N ALA A 113 18.42 27.25 -4.93
CA ALA A 113 18.50 26.05 -4.09
C ALA A 113 17.10 25.78 -3.46
N ARG A 114 16.54 24.61 -3.74
CA ARG A 114 15.26 24.20 -3.14
C ARG A 114 15.50 23.96 -1.66
N ARG A 115 14.71 24.59 -0.80
CA ARG A 115 14.61 24.26 0.61
C ARG A 115 13.38 23.36 0.79
N SER A 116 13.58 22.15 1.27
CA SER A 116 12.50 21.31 1.77
C SER A 116 12.37 21.57 3.28
N LEU A 117 11.15 21.50 3.78
CA LEU A 117 10.83 21.67 5.19
C LEU A 117 9.93 20.51 5.61
N GLY A 118 10.34 19.81 6.67
CA GLY A 118 9.58 18.74 7.29
C GLY A 118 9.81 18.71 8.79
N SER A 119 9.31 17.70 9.42
CA SER A 119 9.49 17.43 10.85
C SER A 119 10.23 16.13 11.09
N GLY A 120 10.72 15.99 12.31
CA GLY A 120 11.26 14.76 12.87
C GLY A 120 11.10 14.78 14.37
N PHE A 121 11.61 13.78 15.03
CA PHE A 121 11.61 13.73 16.49
C PHE A 121 12.80 12.93 17.02
N LEU A 122 13.31 13.37 18.15
CA LEU A 122 14.41 12.75 18.88
C LEU A 122 13.92 11.49 19.59
N ILE A 123 14.65 10.39 19.46
CA ILE A 123 14.33 9.08 20.04
C ILE A 123 15.28 8.67 21.16
N ASP A 124 16.40 9.38 21.31
CA ASP A 124 17.36 9.20 22.41
C ASP A 124 17.96 10.52 22.87
N ALA A 125 18.71 10.46 23.97
CA ALA A 125 19.40 11.60 24.55
C ALA A 125 20.67 12.00 23.78
N GLU A 126 21.18 11.12 22.93
CA GLU A 126 22.41 11.29 22.15
C GLU A 126 22.18 11.99 20.82
N GLY A 127 20.92 12.22 20.43
CA GLY A 127 20.54 12.99 19.25
C GLY A 127 20.22 12.18 17.99
N LEU A 128 19.72 10.96 18.14
CA LEU A 128 19.11 10.21 17.04
C LEU A 128 17.71 10.75 16.75
N ILE A 129 17.43 10.95 15.46
CA ILE A 129 16.20 11.56 14.97
C ILE A 129 15.58 10.70 13.89
N VAL A 130 14.29 10.41 14.04
CA VAL A 130 13.48 9.76 13.01
C VAL A 130 12.73 10.82 12.20
N THR A 131 12.69 10.63 10.88
CA THR A 131 11.91 11.43 9.93
C THR A 131 11.51 10.60 8.73
N ASN A 132 10.78 11.18 7.77
CA ASN A 132 10.55 10.56 6.48
C ASN A 132 11.74 10.74 5.53
N ARG A 133 12.00 9.75 4.67
CA ARG A 133 13.02 9.80 3.64
C ARG A 133 12.78 10.94 2.65
N HIS A 134 11.52 11.13 2.20
CA HIS A 134 11.18 12.19 1.24
C HIS A 134 11.45 13.61 1.78
N VAL A 135 11.53 13.81 3.10
CA VAL A 135 11.89 15.11 3.71
C VAL A 135 13.34 15.46 3.43
N ILE A 136 14.21 14.46 3.33
CA ILE A 136 15.67 14.64 3.11
C ILE A 136 16.12 14.26 1.70
N GLU A 137 15.21 13.92 0.80
CA GLU A 137 15.53 13.53 -0.56
C GLU A 137 16.32 14.63 -1.30
N ASP A 138 17.37 14.22 -2.04
CA ASP A 138 18.30 15.13 -2.74
C ASP A 138 19.00 16.18 -1.85
N ALA A 139 18.98 16.03 -0.52
CA ALA A 139 19.63 16.95 0.38
C ALA A 139 21.16 16.89 0.27
N SER A 140 21.80 18.05 0.07
CA SER A 140 23.27 18.21 0.20
C SER A 140 23.66 18.64 1.63
N GLU A 141 22.77 19.30 2.33
CA GLU A 141 22.93 19.73 3.71
C GLU A 141 21.60 19.53 4.43
N ILE A 142 21.67 18.99 5.65
CA ILE A 142 20.53 18.78 6.54
C ILE A 142 20.77 19.59 7.82
N THR A 143 19.81 20.43 8.18
CA THR A 143 19.83 21.21 9.40
C THR A 143 18.60 20.89 10.23
N VAL A 144 18.81 20.56 11.48
CA VAL A 144 17.77 20.30 12.49
C VAL A 144 17.65 21.50 13.40
N VAL A 145 16.41 21.98 13.61
CA VAL A 145 16.11 23.07 14.56
C VAL A 145 15.18 22.53 15.64
N LEU A 146 15.61 22.64 16.89
CA LEU A 146 14.82 22.22 18.06
C LEU A 146 13.70 23.24 18.35
N ASP A 147 12.78 22.87 19.24
CA ASP A 147 11.67 23.72 19.67
C ASP A 147 12.13 25.01 20.38
N ASP A 148 13.28 24.99 21.05
CA ASP A 148 13.91 26.15 21.69
C ASP A 148 14.71 27.06 20.72
N GLY A 149 14.74 26.74 19.43
CA GLY A 149 15.42 27.49 18.39
C GLY A 149 16.89 27.11 18.16
N ARG A 150 17.49 26.23 18.98
CA ARG A 150 18.86 25.74 18.73
C ARG A 150 18.90 24.98 17.39
N SER A 151 19.97 25.20 16.63
CA SER A 151 20.15 24.64 15.29
C SER A 151 21.41 23.80 15.22
N PHE A 152 21.30 22.60 14.61
CA PHE A 152 22.37 21.63 14.52
C PHE A 152 22.50 21.12 13.08
N PRO A 153 23.72 20.94 12.58
CA PRO A 153 23.93 20.13 11.38
C PRO A 153 23.63 18.69 11.69
N ALA A 154 22.92 18.01 10.78
CA ALA A 154 22.58 16.60 10.91
C ALA A 154 23.27 15.75 9.86
N VAL A 155 23.65 14.54 10.25
CA VAL A 155 24.24 13.52 9.38
C VAL A 155 23.22 12.41 9.17
N LEU A 156 23.05 11.98 7.92
CA LEU A 156 22.25 10.81 7.57
C LEU A 156 22.98 9.55 8.07
N GLN A 157 22.33 8.79 8.97
CA GLN A 157 22.80 7.48 9.43
C GLN A 157 22.35 6.37 8.50
N GLY A 158 21.14 6.50 7.93
CA GLY A 158 20.58 5.56 6.98
C GLY A 158 19.17 5.94 6.55
N GLU A 159 18.74 5.40 5.43
CA GLU A 159 17.40 5.63 4.90
C GLU A 159 16.80 4.37 4.30
N ASP A 160 15.49 4.32 4.19
CA ASP A 160 14.75 3.25 3.57
C ASP A 160 13.65 3.78 2.65
N ASP A 161 13.79 3.52 1.36
CA ASP A 161 12.87 3.95 0.30
C ASP A 161 11.53 3.19 0.32
N LYS A 162 11.51 1.97 0.87
CA LYS A 162 10.31 1.12 0.87
C LYS A 162 9.32 1.48 1.97
N THR A 163 9.80 2.04 3.07
CA THR A 163 8.96 2.48 4.19
C THR A 163 8.94 3.99 4.34
N ASP A 164 9.66 4.74 3.50
CA ASP A 164 9.77 6.20 3.57
C ASP A 164 10.29 6.70 4.93
N LEU A 165 11.27 6.01 5.51
CA LEU A 165 11.89 6.37 6.78
C LEU A 165 13.36 6.74 6.61
N ALA A 166 13.84 7.67 7.43
CA ALA A 166 15.25 8.03 7.54
C ALA A 166 15.64 8.25 9.00
N LEU A 167 16.88 7.90 9.31
CA LEU A 167 17.52 8.08 10.61
C LEU A 167 18.64 9.12 10.48
N LEU A 168 18.55 10.18 11.26
CA LEU A 168 19.54 11.25 11.30
C LEU A 168 20.23 11.28 12.65
N LYS A 169 21.43 11.85 12.70
CA LYS A 169 22.20 12.08 13.93
C LYS A 169 22.60 13.55 14.01
N ILE A 170 22.37 14.15 15.18
CA ILE A 170 22.97 15.45 15.58
C ILE A 170 23.88 15.20 16.77
N ASN A 171 24.88 16.06 16.94
CA ASN A 171 25.82 15.94 18.05
C ASN A 171 25.50 16.99 19.12
N ALA A 172 25.50 16.56 20.38
CA ALA A 172 25.34 17.45 21.51
C ALA A 172 26.51 18.46 21.59
N VAL A 173 26.18 19.66 21.99
CA VAL A 173 27.18 20.68 22.34
C VAL A 173 27.28 20.72 23.87
N ASN A 174 28.48 20.60 24.39
CA ASN A 174 28.75 20.59 25.85
C ASN A 174 28.07 19.45 26.60
N ASP A 175 27.95 18.27 26.04
CA ASP A 175 27.42 17.04 26.66
C ASP A 175 26.00 17.19 27.25
N GLN A 176 25.24 18.19 26.83
CA GLN A 176 23.84 18.33 27.27
C GLN A 176 22.93 17.34 26.54
N PRO A 177 22.22 16.46 27.28
CA PRO A 177 21.33 15.49 26.67
C PRO A 177 20.16 16.17 25.96
N PHE A 178 19.73 15.60 24.84
CA PHE A 178 18.56 16.07 24.11
C PHE A 178 17.25 15.57 24.75
N PRO A 179 16.18 16.37 24.72
CA PRO A 179 14.85 15.87 25.04
C PRO A 179 14.44 14.82 24.00
N TYR A 180 13.89 13.70 24.42
CA TYR A 180 13.48 12.63 23.52
C TYR A 180 12.12 12.03 23.92
N VAL A 181 11.50 11.32 23.01
CA VAL A 181 10.24 10.60 23.20
C VAL A 181 10.44 9.09 23.01
N ARG A 182 9.53 8.30 23.58
CA ARG A 182 9.57 6.84 23.52
C ARG A 182 8.52 6.32 22.54
N PHE A 183 8.85 5.21 21.89
CA PHE A 183 7.87 4.47 21.11
C PHE A 183 6.91 3.69 22.03
N GLY A 184 5.64 3.70 21.66
CA GLY A 184 4.61 2.83 22.22
C GLY A 184 4.35 1.64 21.30
N ASP A 185 3.61 0.66 21.79
CA ASP A 185 3.19 -0.49 21.00
C ASP A 185 2.00 -0.13 20.11
N SER A 186 2.25 0.06 18.82
CA SER A 186 1.21 0.37 17.85
C SER A 186 0.24 -0.80 17.59
N THR A 187 0.53 -2.04 18.05
CA THR A 187 -0.42 -3.16 17.91
C THR A 187 -1.60 -3.03 18.87
N LEU A 188 -1.41 -2.33 19.97
CA LEU A 188 -2.44 -2.07 20.99
C LEU A 188 -3.37 -0.92 20.63
N ALA A 189 -2.99 -0.08 19.65
CA ALA A 189 -3.79 1.05 19.20
C ALA A 189 -5.08 0.57 18.51
N ARG A 190 -6.22 1.15 18.86
CA ARG A 190 -7.56 0.74 18.39
C ARG A 190 -8.21 1.85 17.57
N VAL A 191 -9.09 1.47 16.67
CA VAL A 191 -9.98 2.44 16.00
C VAL A 191 -10.83 3.16 17.05
N GLY A 192 -10.85 4.50 16.99
CA GLY A 192 -11.51 5.36 17.98
C GLY A 192 -10.58 5.92 19.06
N ASP A 193 -9.39 5.39 19.25
CA ASP A 193 -8.43 5.95 20.22
C ASP A 193 -7.95 7.35 19.78
N TRP A 194 -7.88 8.28 20.72
CA TRP A 194 -7.37 9.64 20.48
C TRP A 194 -5.89 9.65 20.13
N VAL A 195 -5.53 10.48 19.16
CA VAL A 195 -4.15 10.69 18.72
C VAL A 195 -3.84 12.17 18.53
N LEU A 196 -2.55 12.51 18.69
CA LEU A 196 -2.02 13.84 18.41
C LEU A 196 -0.91 13.73 17.37
N ALA A 197 -1.06 14.46 16.26
CA ALA A 197 0.01 14.63 15.30
C ALA A 197 0.72 15.96 15.59
N ILE A 198 2.03 15.90 15.82
CA ILE A 198 2.84 17.10 16.11
C ILE A 198 3.90 17.24 15.02
N GLY A 199 4.11 18.48 14.56
CA GLY A 199 5.17 18.83 13.64
C GLY A 199 5.69 20.24 13.92
N ASN A 200 6.85 20.56 13.36
CA ASN A 200 7.48 21.87 13.50
C ASN A 200 7.90 22.44 12.11
N PRO A 201 6.93 22.70 11.22
CA PRO A 201 7.20 22.99 9.79
C PRO A 201 8.08 24.21 9.53
N PHE A 202 8.16 25.15 10.46
CA PHE A 202 8.86 26.43 10.25
C PHE A 202 9.87 26.75 11.36
N GLY A 203 10.06 25.86 12.33
CA GLY A 203 10.87 26.16 13.50
C GLY A 203 10.28 27.28 14.41
N LEU A 204 8.98 27.55 14.25
CA LEU A 204 8.28 28.67 14.92
C LEU A 204 7.45 28.19 16.12
N GLY A 205 7.81 27.07 16.73
CA GLY A 205 7.13 26.61 17.96
C GLY A 205 6.09 25.51 17.74
N GLY A 206 6.19 24.76 16.63
CA GLY A 206 5.42 23.54 16.40
C GLY A 206 3.92 23.75 16.07
N THR A 207 3.33 22.78 15.42
CA THR A 207 1.89 22.68 15.15
C THR A 207 1.38 21.35 15.68
N THR A 208 0.31 21.40 16.47
CA THR A 208 -0.34 20.20 17.02
C THR A 208 -1.75 20.10 16.46
N THR A 209 -2.09 18.91 15.96
CA THR A 209 -3.46 18.55 15.57
C THR A 209 -3.89 17.30 16.32
N SER A 210 -5.18 17.19 16.65
CA SER A 210 -5.75 16.02 17.32
C SER A 210 -6.84 15.39 16.46
N GLY A 211 -7.06 14.11 16.66
CA GLY A 211 -8.07 13.31 16.02
C GLY A 211 -8.12 11.92 16.61
N ILE A 212 -8.68 10.97 15.87
CA ILE A 212 -8.76 9.57 16.26
C ILE A 212 -8.11 8.65 15.22
N ILE A 213 -7.82 7.44 15.63
CA ILE A 213 -7.51 6.36 14.69
C ILE A 213 -8.79 5.99 13.95
N SER A 214 -8.85 6.26 12.65
CA SER A 214 -10.00 5.96 11.81
C SER A 214 -9.99 4.53 11.26
N ALA A 215 -8.79 3.98 11.01
CA ALA A 215 -8.59 2.59 10.56
C ALA A 215 -7.14 2.14 10.78
N ARG A 216 -6.92 0.83 10.67
CA ARG A 216 -5.57 0.22 10.74
C ARG A 216 -5.36 -0.70 9.55
N GLY A 217 -4.10 -0.96 9.25
CA GLY A 217 -3.76 -1.89 8.19
C GLY A 217 -4.08 -1.39 6.79
N ARG A 218 -4.07 -0.07 6.57
CA ARG A 218 -4.38 0.50 5.27
C ARG A 218 -3.25 0.25 4.29
N ASN A 219 -3.65 -0.22 3.10
CA ASN A 219 -2.81 -0.24 1.92
C ASN A 219 -3.21 0.95 1.04
N ILE A 220 -2.27 1.81 0.72
CA ILE A 220 -2.48 3.00 -0.13
C ILE A 220 -1.76 2.85 -1.47
N ASN A 221 -1.28 1.63 -1.77
CA ASN A 221 -0.51 1.28 -2.97
C ASN A 221 0.79 2.10 -3.12
N SER A 222 1.42 2.43 -1.99
CA SER A 222 2.72 3.10 -1.96
C SER A 222 3.89 2.10 -2.05
N GLY A 223 3.65 0.86 -1.67
CA GLY A 223 4.68 -0.18 -1.72
C GLY A 223 4.23 -1.53 -1.16
N PRO A 224 5.11 -2.53 -1.24
CA PRO A 224 4.81 -3.88 -0.75
C PRO A 224 4.69 -3.97 0.77
N TYR A 225 5.15 -2.94 1.49
CA TYR A 225 5.20 -2.89 2.95
C TYR A 225 4.13 -1.98 3.56
N ASP A 226 3.11 -1.61 2.78
CA ASP A 226 2.01 -0.76 3.24
C ASP A 226 1.31 -1.34 4.46
N ASP A 227 1.42 -0.64 5.58
CA ASP A 227 0.74 -0.95 6.85
C ASP A 227 0.46 0.34 7.62
N TYR A 228 -0.42 1.18 7.07
CA TYR A 228 -0.62 2.50 7.66
C TYR A 228 -1.73 2.51 8.70
N ILE A 229 -1.52 3.33 9.75
CA ILE A 229 -2.58 3.81 10.62
C ILE A 229 -3.25 4.99 9.92
N GLN A 230 -4.56 4.91 9.68
CA GLN A 230 -5.35 6.02 9.16
C GLN A 230 -5.88 6.85 10.33
N VAL A 231 -5.75 8.17 10.23
CA VAL A 231 -6.23 9.12 11.23
C VAL A 231 -7.02 10.26 10.57
N ASP A 232 -7.90 10.90 11.32
CA ASP A 232 -8.58 12.13 10.91
C ASP A 232 -7.92 13.40 11.49
N ALA A 233 -6.91 13.25 12.37
CA ALA A 233 -6.04 14.36 12.74
C ALA A 233 -5.48 15.02 11.49
N SER A 234 -5.51 16.34 11.42
CA SER A 234 -5.07 17.09 10.22
C SER A 234 -3.58 16.93 9.97
N ILE A 235 -3.22 16.10 8.99
CA ILE A 235 -1.86 16.00 8.45
C ILE A 235 -1.74 16.99 7.29
N ASN A 236 -0.74 17.85 7.33
CA ASN A 236 -0.45 18.84 6.30
C ASN A 236 1.04 18.91 6.04
N ARG A 237 1.44 19.69 5.01
CA ARG A 237 2.85 20.00 4.75
C ARG A 237 3.49 20.57 6.00
N GLY A 238 4.48 19.86 6.51
CA GLY A 238 5.26 20.27 7.68
C GLY A 238 5.10 19.42 8.91
N ASN A 239 4.04 18.62 9.09
CA ASN A 239 4.04 17.57 10.13
C ASN A 239 4.42 16.18 9.59
N SER A 240 4.70 16.02 8.27
CA SER A 240 5.33 14.82 7.71
C SER A 240 6.71 14.59 8.33
N GLY A 241 7.00 13.36 8.70
CA GLY A 241 8.18 12.94 9.47
C GLY A 241 8.06 13.17 10.98
N GLY A 242 7.08 13.94 11.42
CA GLY A 242 6.79 14.15 12.84
C GLY A 242 6.03 12.97 13.48
N PRO A 243 6.02 12.90 14.83
CA PRO A 243 5.41 11.81 15.56
C PRO A 243 3.89 11.90 15.60
N LEU A 244 3.25 10.72 15.62
CA LEU A 244 1.86 10.51 16.01
C LEU A 244 1.86 9.94 17.43
N PHE A 245 1.31 10.67 18.39
CA PHE A 245 1.25 10.27 19.79
C PHE A 245 -0.09 9.67 20.18
N ASN A 246 -0.07 8.75 21.13
CA ASN A 246 -1.23 8.38 21.92
C ASN A 246 -1.44 9.36 23.11
N THR A 247 -2.49 9.17 23.88
CA THR A 247 -2.81 10.02 25.04
C THR A 247 -1.83 9.89 26.22
N LYS A 248 -0.94 8.88 26.20
CA LYS A 248 0.12 8.70 27.20
C LYS A 248 1.39 9.49 26.83
N GLY A 249 1.51 9.98 25.60
CA GLY A 249 2.71 10.65 25.07
C GLY A 249 3.72 9.69 24.48
N GLU A 250 3.30 8.49 24.14
CA GLU A 250 4.12 7.51 23.42
C GLU A 250 3.88 7.65 21.91
N VAL A 251 4.95 7.54 21.13
CA VAL A 251 4.86 7.58 19.65
C VAL A 251 4.31 6.26 19.16
N ILE A 252 3.13 6.28 18.55
CA ILE A 252 2.48 5.12 17.93
C ILE A 252 2.62 5.10 16.42
N GLY A 253 3.20 6.15 15.82
CA GLY A 253 3.49 6.19 14.38
C GLY A 253 4.26 7.42 13.96
N VAL A 254 4.67 7.44 12.67
CA VAL A 254 5.30 8.58 11.99
C VAL A 254 4.36 9.09 10.93
N ASN A 255 3.97 10.37 11.02
CA ASN A 255 3.09 11.01 10.04
C ASN A 255 3.79 11.05 8.67
N THR A 256 3.16 10.58 7.59
CA THR A 256 3.83 10.51 6.29
C THR A 256 3.01 11.08 5.14
N ALA A 257 1.74 10.72 5.01
CA ALA A 257 0.95 11.03 3.83
C ALA A 257 -0.49 11.43 4.16
N ILE A 258 -1.17 12.04 3.18
CA ILE A 258 -2.62 12.26 3.21
C ILE A 258 -3.25 11.72 1.93
N PHE A 259 -4.51 11.29 1.99
CA PHE A 259 -5.31 11.22 0.78
C PHE A 259 -5.90 12.60 0.50
N SER A 260 -5.62 13.17 -0.68
CA SER A 260 -6.08 14.50 -1.02
C SER A 260 -6.39 14.64 -2.51
N PRO A 261 -7.62 14.98 -2.88
CA PRO A 261 -7.99 15.29 -4.27
C PRO A 261 -7.44 16.64 -4.75
N ASN A 262 -7.19 17.58 -3.85
CA ASN A 262 -6.84 18.97 -4.17
C ASN A 262 -5.56 19.49 -3.49
N GLY A 263 -4.80 18.60 -2.80
CA GLY A 263 -3.55 18.95 -2.11
C GLY A 263 -3.70 19.45 -0.68
N GLY A 264 -4.94 19.60 -0.16
CA GLY A 264 -5.22 19.92 1.25
C GLY A 264 -5.72 18.70 2.02
N ASN A 265 -5.67 18.74 3.36
CA ASN A 265 -6.23 17.70 4.20
C ASN A 265 -7.76 17.64 4.08
N VAL A 266 -8.31 16.43 3.93
CA VAL A 266 -9.76 16.15 3.86
C VAL A 266 -10.21 15.18 4.98
N GLY A 267 -9.47 15.10 6.09
CA GLY A 267 -9.75 14.19 7.20
C GLY A 267 -9.22 12.77 6.98
N ILE A 268 -8.28 12.57 6.06
CA ILE A 268 -7.67 11.27 5.79
C ILE A 268 -6.15 11.41 5.78
N GLY A 269 -5.54 11.17 6.94
CA GLY A 269 -4.10 11.13 7.15
C GLY A 269 -3.61 9.70 7.36
N PHE A 270 -2.32 9.47 7.10
CA PHE A 270 -1.67 8.17 7.26
C PHE A 270 -0.37 8.31 8.05
N ALA A 271 -0.15 7.37 8.96
CA ALA A 271 1.09 7.25 9.73
C ALA A 271 1.67 5.83 9.62
N ILE A 272 3.00 5.74 9.56
CA ILE A 272 3.74 4.47 9.62
C ILE A 272 3.69 3.98 11.08
N PRO A 273 3.24 2.75 11.37
CA PRO A 273 3.13 2.25 12.75
C PRO A 273 4.46 2.20 13.49
N ALA A 274 4.47 2.54 14.76
CA ALA A 274 5.69 2.59 15.58
C ALA A 274 6.47 1.26 15.62
N ASN A 275 5.79 0.11 15.60
CA ASN A 275 6.48 -1.18 15.58
C ASN A 275 7.28 -1.39 14.29
N VAL A 276 6.76 -0.91 13.14
CA VAL A 276 7.51 -0.88 11.88
C VAL A 276 8.69 0.08 11.98
N VAL A 277 8.45 1.29 12.52
CA VAL A 277 9.51 2.29 12.70
C VAL A 277 10.65 1.76 13.55
N THR A 278 10.35 1.15 14.69
CA THR A 278 11.36 0.59 15.61
C THR A 278 12.22 -0.49 14.94
N GLU A 279 11.60 -1.38 14.15
CA GLU A 279 12.31 -2.41 13.40
C GLU A 279 13.26 -1.78 12.35
N ILE A 280 12.76 -0.82 11.59
CA ILE A 280 13.55 -0.11 10.56
C ILE A 280 14.70 0.68 11.20
N VAL A 281 14.44 1.44 12.27
CA VAL A 281 15.47 2.21 12.99
C VAL A 281 16.60 1.31 13.48
N ALA A 282 16.31 0.14 14.06
CA ALA A 282 17.33 -0.80 14.50
C ALA A 282 18.23 -1.29 13.34
N HIS A 283 17.67 -1.49 12.16
CA HIS A 283 18.44 -1.82 10.94
C HIS A 283 19.30 -0.65 10.47
N LEU A 284 18.72 0.56 10.41
CA LEU A 284 19.44 1.76 9.96
C LEU A 284 20.58 2.14 10.91
N GLU A 285 20.39 1.99 12.22
CA GLU A 285 21.41 2.25 13.23
C GLU A 285 22.57 1.25 13.13
N SER A 286 22.27 -0.04 12.96
CA SER A 286 23.30 -1.09 12.96
C SER A 286 24.01 -1.28 11.64
N HIS A 287 23.36 -1.00 10.49
CA HIS A 287 23.88 -1.32 9.15
C HIS A 287 23.84 -0.14 8.16
N GLY A 288 23.19 0.97 8.50
CA GLY A 288 22.96 2.09 7.56
C GLY A 288 21.89 1.82 6.50
N GLU A 289 21.43 0.58 6.39
CA GLU A 289 20.45 0.12 5.42
C GLU A 289 19.54 -0.96 6.00
N VAL A 290 18.36 -1.12 5.41
CA VAL A 290 17.41 -2.18 5.84
C VAL A 290 17.71 -3.48 5.10
N ARG A 291 18.21 -4.46 5.81
CA ARG A 291 18.49 -5.81 5.30
C ARG A 291 17.23 -6.65 5.32
N ARG A 292 16.61 -6.84 4.15
CA ARG A 292 15.36 -7.60 4.02
C ARG A 292 15.61 -9.03 3.61
N ALA A 293 14.99 -9.94 4.32
CA ALA A 293 14.89 -11.33 3.90
C ALA A 293 14.04 -11.44 2.63
N TRP A 294 14.44 -12.30 1.72
CA TRP A 294 13.86 -12.45 0.39
C TRP A 294 13.75 -13.91 -0.03
N LEU A 295 12.64 -14.23 -0.71
CA LEU A 295 12.39 -15.56 -1.28
C LEU A 295 12.63 -15.61 -2.80
N GLY A 296 12.56 -14.48 -3.48
CA GLY A 296 12.68 -14.45 -4.94
C GLY A 296 11.42 -14.82 -5.67
N ILE A 297 10.25 -14.42 -5.17
CA ILE A 297 8.95 -14.65 -5.79
C ILE A 297 8.17 -13.34 -5.94
N GLN A 298 7.32 -13.26 -6.98
CA GLN A 298 6.22 -12.31 -7.03
C GLN A 298 4.94 -13.04 -6.64
N ILE A 299 4.08 -12.38 -5.89
CA ILE A 299 2.91 -13.00 -5.27
C ILE A 299 1.65 -12.16 -5.43
N GLN A 300 0.50 -12.81 -5.42
CA GLN A 300 -0.80 -12.16 -5.40
C GLN A 300 -1.84 -12.92 -4.57
N SER A 301 -2.94 -12.24 -4.24
CA SER A 301 -4.06 -12.85 -3.52
C SER A 301 -4.79 -13.88 -4.38
N VAL A 302 -5.22 -14.96 -3.78
CA VAL A 302 -6.10 -15.95 -4.39
C VAL A 302 -7.55 -15.46 -4.31
N THR A 303 -8.12 -15.10 -5.46
CA THR A 303 -9.56 -14.80 -5.58
C THR A 303 -10.36 -16.09 -5.83
N PRO A 304 -11.70 -16.09 -5.63
CA PRO A 304 -12.51 -17.29 -5.92
C PRO A 304 -12.32 -17.82 -7.35
N ALA A 305 -12.25 -16.95 -8.34
CA ALA A 305 -12.02 -17.34 -9.74
C ALA A 305 -10.61 -17.92 -9.98
N ILE A 306 -9.60 -17.43 -9.25
CA ILE A 306 -8.26 -18.00 -9.28
C ILE A 306 -8.26 -19.39 -8.59
N ALA A 307 -8.87 -19.52 -7.42
CA ALA A 307 -8.98 -20.77 -6.70
C ALA A 307 -9.63 -21.86 -7.57
N GLU A 308 -10.77 -21.54 -8.20
CA GLU A 308 -11.46 -22.43 -9.14
C GLU A 308 -10.55 -22.87 -10.29
N SER A 309 -9.80 -21.94 -10.90
CA SER A 309 -8.90 -22.23 -12.04
C SER A 309 -7.69 -23.10 -11.67
N PHE A 310 -7.31 -23.14 -10.39
CA PHE A 310 -6.23 -23.98 -9.88
C PHE A 310 -6.75 -25.18 -9.07
N ASN A 311 -8.05 -25.51 -9.15
CA ASN A 311 -8.71 -26.56 -8.38
C ASN A 311 -8.40 -26.48 -6.86
N HIS A 312 -8.26 -25.26 -6.36
CA HIS A 312 -7.99 -25.00 -4.95
C HIS A 312 -9.33 -24.78 -4.22
N THR A 313 -9.69 -25.73 -3.37
CA THR A 313 -11.00 -25.75 -2.70
C THR A 313 -11.07 -24.89 -1.45
N GLU A 314 -9.91 -24.51 -0.88
CA GLU A 314 -9.85 -23.67 0.31
C GLU A 314 -9.86 -22.18 -0.08
N THR A 315 -10.51 -21.34 0.73
CA THR A 315 -10.46 -19.88 0.55
C THR A 315 -9.18 -19.34 1.18
N GLY A 316 -8.36 -18.64 0.38
CA GLY A 316 -7.12 -18.04 0.83
C GLY A 316 -5.88 -18.71 0.25
N GLY A 317 -4.72 -18.25 0.69
CA GLY A 317 -3.44 -18.64 0.13
C GLY A 317 -2.81 -17.52 -0.72
N VAL A 318 -1.57 -17.73 -1.10
CA VAL A 318 -0.76 -16.74 -1.82
C VAL A 318 -0.27 -17.35 -3.12
N LEU A 319 -0.82 -16.89 -4.25
CA LEU A 319 -0.44 -17.38 -5.56
C LEU A 319 0.91 -16.84 -5.98
N VAL A 320 1.81 -17.71 -6.40
CA VAL A 320 3.13 -17.37 -6.97
C VAL A 320 2.96 -17.01 -8.44
N SER A 321 3.19 -15.73 -8.79
CA SER A 321 3.06 -15.21 -10.15
C SER A 321 4.38 -15.13 -10.91
N ALA A 322 5.53 -15.07 -10.21
CA ALA A 322 6.85 -15.23 -10.79
C ALA A 322 7.82 -15.83 -9.78
N VAL A 323 8.85 -16.48 -10.29
CA VAL A 323 9.97 -17.02 -9.49
C VAL A 323 11.27 -16.54 -10.12
N ASN A 324 12.12 -15.93 -9.31
CA ASN A 324 13.46 -15.54 -9.74
C ASN A 324 14.32 -16.81 -9.87
N PRO A 325 14.91 -17.11 -11.05
CA PRO A 325 15.65 -18.34 -11.29
C PRO A 325 16.86 -18.53 -10.35
N SER A 326 17.48 -17.43 -9.92
CA SER A 326 18.62 -17.42 -8.99
C SER A 326 18.20 -17.34 -7.52
N GLY A 327 16.90 -17.20 -7.25
CA GLY A 327 16.34 -17.00 -5.91
C GLY A 327 16.27 -18.26 -5.07
N PRO A 328 16.09 -18.12 -3.74
CA PRO A 328 15.92 -19.25 -2.85
C PRO A 328 14.67 -20.07 -3.15
N ALA A 329 13.58 -19.46 -3.60
CA ALA A 329 12.36 -20.17 -3.98
C ALA A 329 12.56 -21.12 -5.16
N ALA A 330 13.33 -20.71 -6.18
CA ALA A 330 13.65 -21.59 -7.32
C ALA A 330 14.47 -22.80 -6.87
N ARG A 331 15.46 -22.60 -5.99
CA ARG A 331 16.27 -23.70 -5.43
C ARG A 331 15.44 -24.67 -4.58
N ALA A 332 14.39 -24.17 -3.92
CA ALA A 332 13.43 -24.98 -3.15
C ALA A 332 12.41 -25.71 -4.04
N GLY A 333 12.40 -25.47 -5.35
CA GLY A 333 11.43 -26.08 -6.26
C GLY A 333 10.05 -25.41 -6.25
N ILE A 334 9.95 -24.16 -5.81
CA ILE A 334 8.70 -23.37 -5.95
C ILE A 334 8.51 -23.00 -7.43
N GLU A 335 7.29 -23.16 -7.92
CA GLU A 335 6.93 -22.94 -9.32
C GLU A 335 5.88 -21.83 -9.47
N ILE A 336 5.83 -21.22 -10.66
CA ILE A 336 4.75 -20.28 -11.02
C ILE A 336 3.42 -21.06 -11.06
N GLY A 337 2.42 -20.54 -10.36
CA GLY A 337 1.12 -21.19 -10.19
C GLY A 337 0.99 -21.99 -8.90
N ASP A 338 2.01 -22.09 -8.07
CA ASP A 338 1.87 -22.60 -6.71
C ASP A 338 1.05 -21.64 -5.86
N ILE A 339 0.23 -22.20 -4.97
CA ILE A 339 -0.46 -21.39 -3.94
C ILE A 339 0.19 -21.74 -2.59
N ILE A 340 0.92 -20.79 -2.01
CA ILE A 340 1.52 -20.94 -0.68
C ILE A 340 0.39 -20.87 0.35
N ILE A 341 0.23 -21.91 1.17
CA ILE A 341 -0.80 -22.03 2.21
C ILE A 341 -0.23 -21.96 3.63
N SER A 342 1.05 -22.28 3.81
CA SER A 342 1.75 -22.00 5.07
C SER A 342 3.22 -21.66 4.83
N PHE A 343 3.79 -20.88 5.75
CA PHE A 343 5.21 -20.53 5.83
C PHE A 343 5.66 -20.64 7.27
N ASN A 344 6.72 -21.39 7.53
CA ASN A 344 7.25 -21.66 8.87
C ASN A 344 6.15 -22.15 9.84
N ASP A 345 5.35 -23.12 9.38
CA ASP A 345 4.20 -23.74 10.07
C ASP A 345 3.07 -22.75 10.47
N ILE A 346 3.09 -21.51 9.95
CA ILE A 346 2.05 -20.52 10.16
C ILE A 346 1.19 -20.40 8.91
N ASP A 347 -0.13 -20.53 9.06
CA ASP A 347 -1.10 -20.34 7.97
C ASP A 347 -0.90 -19.02 7.25
N THR A 348 -0.85 -19.07 5.92
CA THR A 348 -0.58 -17.91 5.07
C THR A 348 -1.72 -17.74 4.07
N ARG A 349 -2.69 -16.92 4.43
CA ARG A 349 -3.93 -16.72 3.65
C ARG A 349 -3.90 -15.50 2.73
N ARG A 350 -2.94 -14.58 2.93
CA ARG A 350 -2.84 -13.30 2.20
C ARG A 350 -1.38 -12.96 1.91
N PRO A 351 -1.07 -12.30 0.78
CA PRO A 351 0.28 -11.90 0.43
C PRO A 351 1.03 -11.17 1.55
N ARG A 352 0.36 -10.24 2.22
CA ARG A 352 0.92 -9.47 3.32
C ARG A 352 1.36 -10.33 4.51
N GLN A 353 0.61 -11.40 4.83
CA GLN A 353 1.01 -12.30 5.91
C GLN A 353 2.32 -13.00 5.56
N LEU A 354 2.47 -13.48 4.31
CA LEU A 354 3.71 -14.08 3.83
C LEU A 354 4.87 -13.08 3.86
N GLN A 355 4.66 -11.85 3.38
CA GLN A 355 5.68 -10.80 3.39
C GLN A 355 6.19 -10.53 4.81
N HIS A 356 5.28 -10.35 5.77
CA HIS A 356 5.64 -10.11 7.17
C HIS A 356 6.40 -11.30 7.80
N GLN A 357 5.98 -12.54 7.48
CA GLN A 357 6.67 -13.73 7.97
C GLN A 357 8.09 -13.84 7.40
N VAL A 358 8.24 -13.60 6.08
CA VAL A 358 9.55 -13.64 5.40
C VAL A 358 10.49 -12.59 5.98
N ILE A 359 10.04 -11.33 6.14
CA ILE A 359 10.86 -10.22 6.65
C ILE A 359 11.36 -10.51 8.07
N ARG A 360 10.51 -11.09 8.93
CA ARG A 360 10.87 -11.44 10.32
C ARG A 360 11.72 -12.69 10.46
N THR A 361 11.91 -13.42 9.37
CA THR A 361 12.78 -14.60 9.39
C THR A 361 14.25 -14.15 9.29
N PRO A 362 15.10 -14.52 10.25
CA PRO A 362 16.53 -14.19 10.17
C PRO A 362 17.16 -14.75 8.90
N LEU A 363 18.10 -13.99 8.33
CA LEU A 363 18.84 -14.42 7.13
C LEU A 363 19.60 -15.73 7.38
N GLY A 364 19.59 -16.61 6.39
CA GLY A 364 20.27 -17.90 6.47
C GLY A 364 19.54 -19.01 7.23
N ILE A 365 18.37 -18.73 7.80
CA ILE A 365 17.54 -19.75 8.47
C ILE A 365 16.74 -20.55 7.43
N GLU A 366 16.75 -21.88 7.56
CA GLU A 366 15.90 -22.76 6.80
C GLU A 366 14.48 -22.75 7.35
N VAL A 367 13.50 -22.60 6.46
CA VAL A 367 12.06 -22.56 6.78
C VAL A 367 11.27 -23.51 5.92
N GLY A 368 10.24 -24.12 6.50
CA GLY A 368 9.28 -24.94 5.79
C GLY A 368 8.19 -24.10 5.11
N LEU A 369 7.82 -24.52 3.89
CA LEU A 369 6.63 -24.00 3.20
C LEU A 369 5.72 -25.18 2.84
N VAL A 370 4.40 -24.92 2.81
CA VAL A 370 3.45 -25.84 2.20
C VAL A 370 2.81 -25.10 1.03
N VAL A 371 2.90 -25.69 -0.15
CA VAL A 371 2.28 -25.17 -1.37
C VAL A 371 1.19 -26.14 -1.86
N TRP A 372 0.13 -25.56 -2.43
CA TRP A 372 -0.85 -26.29 -3.21
C TRP A 372 -0.42 -26.29 -4.68
N ARG A 373 -0.20 -27.46 -5.25
CA ARG A 373 0.20 -27.67 -6.64
C ARG A 373 -0.62 -28.83 -7.21
N GLU A 374 -1.27 -28.60 -8.35
CA GLU A 374 -2.07 -29.59 -9.12
C GLU A 374 -3.21 -30.24 -8.32
N THR A 375 -3.50 -30.26 -7.23
CA THR A 375 -4.53 -30.91 -6.39
C THR A 375 -3.97 -31.52 -5.11
N GLN A 376 -2.69 -31.27 -4.82
CA GLN A 376 -2.04 -31.82 -3.63
C GLN A 376 -1.23 -30.76 -2.86
N LYS A 377 -1.05 -31.02 -1.56
CA LYS A 377 -0.19 -30.21 -0.70
C LYS A 377 1.23 -30.78 -0.78
N ILE A 378 2.19 -29.94 -1.17
CA ILE A 378 3.61 -30.28 -1.24
C ILE A 378 4.35 -29.50 -0.16
N ARG A 379 5.14 -30.17 0.67
CA ARG A 379 6.03 -29.53 1.63
C ARG A 379 7.39 -29.31 0.98
N LEU A 380 7.88 -28.07 1.04
CA LEU A 380 9.17 -27.63 0.54
C LEU A 380 9.95 -26.95 1.67
N THR A 381 11.28 -26.92 1.56
CA THR A 381 12.14 -26.16 2.46
C THR A 381 12.96 -25.16 1.67
N THR A 382 13.18 -24.00 2.24
CA THR A 382 14.00 -22.94 1.65
C THR A 382 14.77 -22.16 2.71
N THR A 383 15.83 -21.50 2.30
CA THR A 383 16.58 -20.59 3.17
C THR A 383 16.37 -19.18 2.69
N VAL A 384 15.88 -18.28 3.53
CA VAL A 384 15.73 -16.87 3.15
C VAL A 384 17.09 -16.21 3.00
N THR A 385 17.24 -15.39 1.95
CA THR A 385 18.51 -14.68 1.67
C THR A 385 18.27 -13.18 1.65
N LEU A 386 19.36 -12.40 1.62
CA LEU A 386 19.27 -10.96 1.46
C LEU A 386 18.69 -10.61 0.08
N MET A 387 17.79 -9.63 0.04
CA MET A 387 17.21 -9.11 -1.19
C MET A 387 18.31 -8.46 -2.07
N PRO A 388 18.48 -8.85 -3.35
CA PRO A 388 19.45 -8.21 -4.24
C PRO A 388 19.05 -6.76 -4.53
N THR A 389 20.06 -5.90 -4.70
CA THR A 389 19.89 -4.48 -5.05
C THR A 389 19.50 -4.27 -6.51
N ASP A 390 19.89 -5.18 -7.41
CA ASP A 390 19.65 -5.10 -8.86
C ASP A 390 18.87 -6.32 -9.36
N MET A 391 17.68 -6.10 -9.96
CA MET A 391 16.87 -7.16 -10.58
C MET A 391 16.53 -6.83 -12.03
N ASN A 392 17.15 -7.55 -12.99
CA ASN A 392 16.77 -7.58 -14.40
C ASN A 392 16.37 -9.00 -14.84
N MET A 393 15.28 -9.12 -15.59
CA MET A 393 14.80 -10.41 -16.15
C MET A 393 14.38 -10.23 -17.61
N ALA A 394 14.86 -11.09 -18.48
CA ALA A 394 14.65 -11.02 -19.93
C ALA A 394 14.28 -12.35 -20.62
N ALA A 395 13.44 -12.38 -21.69
CA ALA A 395 13.24 -13.47 -22.67
C ALA A 395 12.45 -13.13 -23.97
N THR A 396 12.80 -13.68 -25.12
CA THR A 396 12.36 -13.34 -26.50
C THR A 396 11.56 -14.40 -27.26
N VAL A 397 10.66 -14.05 -28.24
CA VAL A 397 10.26 -14.78 -29.51
C VAL A 397 9.17 -14.04 -30.37
N PRO A 398 8.97 -14.37 -31.70
CA PRO A 398 8.35 -13.53 -32.76
C PRO A 398 6.86 -13.74 -33.14
N THR A 399 6.35 -13.03 -34.15
CA THR A 399 5.01 -12.40 -34.33
C THR A 399 3.96 -13.12 -35.19
N LEU A 400 2.66 -12.99 -34.83
CA LEU A 400 1.40 -13.14 -35.63
C LEU A 400 0.21 -12.58 -34.84
N THR A 401 -0.84 -12.01 -35.50
CA THR A 401 -1.93 -11.27 -34.83
C THR A 401 -3.28 -12.01 -34.87
N GLU A 402 -4.06 -12.04 -33.77
CA GLU A 402 -5.41 -12.60 -33.70
C GLU A 402 -6.32 -11.87 -32.69
N LYS A 403 -7.67 -11.87 -32.89
CA LYS A 403 -8.64 -11.12 -32.06
C LYS A 403 -9.46 -12.01 -31.13
N LEU A 404 -9.58 -11.58 -29.87
CA LEU A 404 -10.50 -12.17 -28.88
C LEU A 404 -11.67 -11.21 -28.61
N GLU A 405 -12.65 -11.19 -29.52
CA GLU A 405 -13.76 -10.23 -29.55
C GLU A 405 -14.58 -10.22 -28.24
N ARG A 406 -14.82 -11.37 -27.63
CA ARG A 406 -15.58 -11.50 -26.38
C ARG A 406 -15.02 -10.68 -25.22
N TRP A 407 -13.72 -10.52 -25.16
CA TRP A 407 -13.04 -9.77 -24.11
C TRP A 407 -12.55 -8.40 -24.58
N GLY A 408 -12.76 -8.10 -25.87
CA GLY A 408 -12.35 -6.84 -26.47
C GLY A 408 -10.84 -6.65 -26.49
N ILE A 409 -10.07 -7.74 -26.70
CA ILE A 409 -8.62 -7.69 -26.81
C ILE A 409 -8.15 -8.20 -28.17
N GLU A 410 -7.17 -7.51 -28.73
CA GLU A 410 -6.45 -7.94 -29.93
C GLU A 410 -5.08 -8.46 -29.51
N LEU A 411 -4.77 -9.65 -30.00
CA LEU A 411 -3.52 -10.33 -29.72
C LEU A 411 -2.58 -10.17 -30.92
N ALA A 412 -1.33 -9.93 -30.63
CA ALA A 412 -0.26 -9.95 -31.61
C ALA A 412 0.91 -10.77 -31.08
N ALA A 413 1.71 -11.28 -31.98
CA ALA A 413 2.98 -11.77 -31.55
C ALA A 413 3.93 -10.59 -31.29
N ILE A 414 5.02 -10.83 -30.57
CA ILE A 414 5.96 -9.80 -30.17
C ILE A 414 7.07 -9.72 -31.23
N ASP A 415 7.02 -8.70 -32.10
CA ASP A 415 8.10 -8.37 -33.03
C ASP A 415 9.06 -7.31 -32.47
N ASP A 416 10.09 -6.96 -33.22
CA ASP A 416 11.09 -5.98 -32.80
C ASP A 416 10.50 -4.57 -32.67
N ASP A 417 9.48 -4.22 -33.47
CA ASP A 417 8.78 -2.93 -33.37
C ASP A 417 7.93 -2.88 -32.10
N ALA A 418 7.15 -3.92 -31.81
CA ALA A 418 6.39 -4.07 -30.58
C ALA A 418 7.29 -4.01 -29.35
N ARG A 419 8.48 -4.63 -29.40
CA ARG A 419 9.47 -4.56 -28.31
C ARG A 419 9.93 -3.15 -28.06
N ARG A 420 10.29 -2.41 -29.10
CA ARG A 420 10.69 -1.01 -28.99
C ARG A 420 9.56 -0.11 -28.49
N GLN A 421 8.36 -0.27 -29.05
CA GLN A 421 7.20 0.56 -28.74
C GLN A 421 6.71 0.38 -27.30
N HIS A 422 6.71 -0.86 -26.80
CA HIS A 422 6.16 -1.23 -25.49
C HIS A 422 7.23 -1.52 -24.44
N GLN A 423 8.51 -1.31 -24.75
CA GLN A 423 9.67 -1.56 -23.85
C GLN A 423 9.67 -3.01 -23.32
N ILE A 424 9.39 -3.97 -24.21
CA ILE A 424 9.39 -5.39 -23.88
C ILE A 424 10.81 -5.93 -23.98
N ASP A 425 11.30 -6.55 -22.93
CA ASP A 425 12.63 -7.15 -22.90
C ASP A 425 12.85 -8.14 -24.06
N ALA A 426 14.07 -8.12 -24.63
CA ALA A 426 14.46 -9.00 -25.72
C ALA A 426 14.22 -10.48 -25.41
N SER A 427 14.29 -10.88 -24.16
CA SER A 427 14.11 -12.25 -23.68
C SER A 427 12.66 -12.63 -23.33
N THR A 428 11.69 -11.70 -23.34
CA THR A 428 10.29 -11.98 -23.01
C THR A 428 9.64 -12.89 -24.07
N LYS A 429 9.11 -14.05 -23.67
CA LYS A 429 8.26 -14.94 -24.46
C LYS A 429 6.82 -14.72 -24.08
N GLY A 430 5.92 -14.70 -25.09
CA GLY A 430 4.50 -14.50 -24.79
C GLY A 430 3.74 -13.95 -25.99
N VAL A 431 2.51 -13.50 -25.74
CA VAL A 431 1.60 -12.94 -26.72
C VAL A 431 1.26 -11.52 -26.34
N LEU A 432 1.53 -10.55 -27.20
CA LEU A 432 1.26 -9.14 -26.96
C LEU A 432 -0.25 -8.88 -27.00
N ILE A 433 -0.75 -8.13 -26.07
CA ILE A 433 -2.06 -7.47 -26.18
C ILE A 433 -1.83 -6.15 -26.93
N GLN A 434 -2.14 -6.15 -28.22
CA GLN A 434 -1.92 -4.99 -29.09
C GLN A 434 -2.93 -3.89 -28.84
N HIS A 435 -4.19 -4.27 -28.62
CA HIS A 435 -5.29 -3.34 -28.39
C HIS A 435 -6.27 -3.89 -27.33
N VAL A 436 -6.85 -2.98 -26.55
CA VAL A 436 -7.94 -3.27 -25.61
C VAL A 436 -9.07 -2.29 -25.90
N ALA A 437 -10.23 -2.81 -26.28
CA ALA A 437 -11.39 -1.99 -26.60
C ALA A 437 -11.96 -1.30 -25.35
N THR A 438 -12.34 -0.04 -25.48
CA THR A 438 -12.93 0.75 -24.41
C THR A 438 -14.23 0.12 -23.92
N ASN A 439 -14.45 0.14 -22.59
CA ASN A 439 -15.58 -0.49 -21.90
C ASN A 439 -15.68 -2.02 -22.07
N SER A 440 -14.62 -2.67 -22.56
CA SER A 440 -14.56 -4.13 -22.72
C SER A 440 -14.36 -4.87 -21.37
N PRO A 441 -14.66 -6.18 -21.34
CA PRO A 441 -14.28 -7.01 -20.18
C PRO A 441 -12.77 -6.99 -19.91
N GLY A 442 -11.93 -6.90 -20.93
CA GLY A 442 -10.47 -6.80 -20.78
C GLY A 442 -10.06 -5.51 -20.07
N GLU A 443 -10.62 -4.37 -20.52
CA GLU A 443 -10.33 -3.09 -19.86
C GLU A 443 -10.81 -3.06 -18.41
N ARG A 444 -12.03 -3.56 -18.12
CA ARG A 444 -12.55 -3.65 -16.73
C ARG A 444 -11.68 -4.51 -15.82
N LYS A 445 -10.93 -5.48 -16.36
CA LYS A 445 -9.94 -6.28 -15.64
C LYS A 445 -8.55 -5.64 -15.61
N GLY A 446 -8.44 -4.41 -16.13
CA GLY A 446 -7.23 -3.61 -16.11
C GLY A 446 -6.16 -4.05 -17.10
N LEU A 447 -6.53 -4.76 -18.20
CA LEU A 447 -5.62 -5.00 -19.30
C LEU A 447 -5.38 -3.70 -20.09
N LYS A 448 -4.20 -3.61 -20.69
CA LYS A 448 -3.78 -2.46 -21.52
C LYS A 448 -3.01 -2.94 -22.73
N ALA A 449 -3.00 -2.13 -23.79
CA ALA A 449 -2.06 -2.32 -24.88
C ALA A 449 -0.61 -2.30 -24.33
N GLY A 450 0.23 -3.21 -24.81
CA GLY A 450 1.58 -3.43 -24.31
C GLY A 450 1.71 -4.51 -23.22
N ASP A 451 0.60 -5.03 -22.70
CA ASP A 451 0.62 -6.19 -21.82
C ASP A 451 1.01 -7.46 -22.61
N VAL A 452 1.74 -8.37 -21.99
CA VAL A 452 2.13 -9.65 -22.59
C VAL A 452 1.50 -10.81 -21.83
N ILE A 453 0.73 -11.66 -22.52
CA ILE A 453 0.24 -12.93 -21.97
C ILE A 453 1.38 -13.94 -22.05
N VAL A 454 1.91 -14.38 -20.91
CA VAL A 454 3.03 -15.33 -20.87
C VAL A 454 2.59 -16.77 -20.54
N ARG A 455 1.44 -16.93 -19.87
CA ARG A 455 0.84 -18.21 -19.55
C ARG A 455 -0.69 -18.14 -19.49
N ILE A 456 -1.33 -19.27 -19.69
CA ILE A 456 -2.74 -19.49 -19.37
C ILE A 456 -2.80 -20.67 -18.39
N GLY A 457 -3.26 -20.41 -17.16
CA GLY A 457 -3.06 -21.36 -16.07
C GLY A 457 -1.57 -21.64 -15.88
N ARG A 458 -1.20 -22.92 -16.05
CA ARG A 458 0.21 -23.35 -16.00
C ARG A 458 0.87 -23.49 -17.38
N THR A 459 0.11 -23.40 -18.47
CA THR A 459 0.61 -23.60 -19.84
C THR A 459 1.25 -22.32 -20.35
N VAL A 460 2.50 -22.40 -20.78
CA VAL A 460 3.20 -21.31 -21.49
C VAL A 460 2.56 -21.10 -22.85
N VAL A 461 2.33 -19.84 -23.22
CA VAL A 461 1.85 -19.45 -24.55
C VAL A 461 2.90 -18.56 -25.22
N THR A 462 3.09 -18.74 -26.52
CA THR A 462 4.11 -18.03 -27.29
C THR A 462 3.54 -17.41 -28.57
N THR A 463 2.39 -17.90 -29.02
CA THR A 463 1.69 -17.42 -30.20
C THR A 463 0.23 -17.08 -29.87
N PRO A 464 -0.42 -16.16 -30.60
CA PRO A 464 -1.87 -15.92 -30.47
C PRO A 464 -2.70 -17.19 -30.61
N GLY A 465 -2.30 -18.11 -31.51
CA GLY A 465 -2.95 -19.40 -31.69
C GLY A 465 -2.89 -20.29 -30.44
N ASP A 466 -1.79 -20.24 -29.67
CA ASP A 466 -1.71 -20.97 -28.39
C ASP A 466 -2.79 -20.50 -27.42
N VAL A 467 -3.00 -19.19 -27.34
CA VAL A 467 -4.02 -18.58 -26.48
C VAL A 467 -5.42 -19.06 -26.88
N ILE A 468 -5.75 -19.03 -28.18
CA ILE A 468 -7.04 -19.47 -28.70
C ILE A 468 -7.27 -20.96 -28.45
N ASN A 469 -6.26 -21.78 -28.71
CA ASN A 469 -6.32 -23.23 -28.49
C ASN A 469 -6.53 -23.57 -26.99
N GLN A 470 -5.89 -22.86 -26.09
CA GLN A 470 -6.10 -23.05 -24.65
C GLN A 470 -7.51 -22.65 -24.21
N ILE A 471 -8.05 -21.55 -24.77
CA ILE A 471 -9.43 -21.12 -24.50
C ILE A 471 -10.43 -22.17 -25.02
N ALA A 472 -10.23 -22.69 -26.22
CA ALA A 472 -11.07 -23.73 -26.81
C ALA A 472 -11.07 -24.99 -25.93
N ARG A 473 -9.90 -25.50 -25.58
CA ARG A 473 -9.74 -26.69 -24.70
C ARG A 473 -10.42 -26.50 -23.34
N ALA A 474 -10.27 -25.32 -22.73
CA ALA A 474 -10.90 -25.04 -21.44
C ALA A 474 -12.43 -25.05 -21.53
N ARG A 475 -13.01 -24.58 -22.65
CA ARG A 475 -14.45 -24.65 -22.93
C ARG A 475 -14.91 -26.10 -23.15
N ASP A 476 -14.18 -26.87 -23.95
CA ASP A 476 -14.50 -28.27 -24.26
C ASP A 476 -14.47 -29.13 -22.99
N THR A 477 -13.61 -28.81 -22.03
CA THR A 477 -13.53 -29.49 -20.72
C THR A 477 -14.52 -28.95 -19.69
N GLY A 478 -15.38 -28.00 -20.03
CA GLY A 478 -16.42 -27.45 -19.15
C GLY A 478 -15.89 -26.50 -18.06
N GLN A 479 -14.67 -25.99 -18.19
CA GLN A 479 -14.15 -24.99 -17.26
C GLN A 479 -14.95 -23.69 -17.35
N ARG A 480 -15.34 -23.14 -16.21
CA ARG A 480 -16.10 -21.88 -16.14
C ARG A 480 -15.23 -20.64 -16.13
N ALA A 481 -14.00 -20.79 -15.66
CA ALA A 481 -13.02 -19.72 -15.58
C ALA A 481 -11.63 -20.19 -15.98
N MET A 482 -10.81 -19.28 -16.49
CA MET A 482 -9.38 -19.47 -16.72
C MET A 482 -8.61 -18.22 -16.33
N VAL A 483 -7.31 -18.35 -16.10
CA VAL A 483 -6.45 -17.26 -15.69
C VAL A 483 -5.32 -17.03 -16.68
N PHE A 484 -5.08 -15.78 -17.04
CA PHE A 484 -3.95 -15.35 -17.86
C PHE A 484 -2.86 -14.78 -16.95
N LEU A 485 -1.64 -15.25 -17.06
CA LEU A 485 -0.49 -14.60 -16.46
C LEU A 485 -0.03 -13.49 -17.39
N ILE A 486 -0.23 -12.27 -16.95
CA ILE A 486 0.10 -11.05 -17.69
C ILE A 486 1.41 -10.47 -17.15
N LEU A 487 2.34 -10.19 -18.05
CA LEU A 487 3.54 -9.41 -17.79
C LEU A 487 3.31 -7.98 -18.29
N ARG A 488 3.55 -7.00 -17.42
CA ARG A 488 3.57 -5.56 -17.75
C ARG A 488 4.87 -4.98 -17.21
N GLN A 489 5.73 -4.50 -18.10
CA GLN A 489 7.10 -4.10 -17.72
C GLN A 489 7.81 -5.27 -17.00
N HIS A 490 8.13 -5.13 -15.71
CA HIS A 490 8.79 -6.18 -14.92
C HIS A 490 7.87 -6.88 -13.90
N ALA A 491 6.56 -6.57 -13.91
CA ALA A 491 5.59 -7.13 -12.97
C ALA A 491 4.67 -8.14 -13.64
N THR A 492 4.43 -9.26 -12.97
CA THR A 492 3.48 -10.30 -13.43
C THR A 492 2.28 -10.38 -12.51
N ARG A 493 1.11 -10.65 -13.12
CA ARG A 493 -0.13 -10.91 -12.38
C ARG A 493 -1.02 -11.88 -13.12
N PHE A 494 -1.73 -12.73 -12.40
CA PHE A 494 -2.81 -13.52 -12.94
C PHE A 494 -4.11 -12.71 -13.06
N VAL A 495 -4.73 -12.76 -14.23
CA VAL A 495 -6.00 -12.09 -14.52
C VAL A 495 -7.04 -13.17 -14.85
N PRO A 496 -8.08 -13.36 -14.02
CA PRO A 496 -9.11 -14.36 -14.27
C PRO A 496 -10.13 -13.86 -15.30
N PHE A 497 -10.53 -14.77 -16.21
CA PHE A 497 -11.58 -14.56 -17.20
C PHE A 497 -12.63 -15.67 -17.11
N ASN A 498 -13.91 -15.29 -17.11
CA ASN A 498 -15.02 -16.23 -17.21
C ASN A 498 -15.15 -16.72 -18.65
N LEU A 499 -15.38 -18.03 -18.82
CA LEU A 499 -15.59 -18.70 -20.11
C LEU A 499 -17.07 -18.86 -20.46
N THR A 500 -17.93 -18.73 -19.46
CA THR A 500 -19.41 -18.75 -19.60
C THR A 500 -19.98 -17.40 -19.98
#